data_2957947d49424e2d2b278e58f875140f
#
_entry.id   2957947d49424e2d2b278e58f875140f
#
_cell.length_a   1.000
_cell.length_b   1.000
_cell.length_c   1.000
_cell.angle_alpha   90.00
_cell.angle_beta   90.00
_cell.angle_gamma   90.00
#
_symmetry.space_group_name_H-M   'P 1'
#
loop_
_entity.id
_entity.type
_entity.pdbx_description
1 polymer ?
#
loop_
_entity_poly.entity_id
_entity_poly.type
_entity_poly.pdbx_seq_one_letter_code
_entity_poly.pdbx_strand_id
1 'polypeptide(L)'
;MTLLVSTDLAARGLDIDLVEHIIHYHLPVSEQAYIHRNGRTARVDATGNAYVITAPDESLPEWVTIEEQFTLQPGKSLPAAPMATLYFQAGKKEKLSRGDIMGFIAKNGGIEAGAIGRIDVRDHYSLAAVPSRQVKNVLKLLQPAKIKGKKVRITLLK
;
A
#
# COMPACT_ATOMS: atom_id res chain seq x y z
N MET A 1 0.99 -3.50 -0.55
CA MET A 1 0.53 -2.56 -1.61
C MET A 1 1.25 -2.98 -2.87
N THR A 2 0.54 -3.15 -3.97
CA THR A 2 1.15 -3.70 -5.21
C THR A 2 1.56 -2.58 -6.17
N LEU A 3 0.86 -1.47 -6.19
CA LEU A 3 1.13 -0.32 -7.03
C LEU A 3 0.78 0.97 -6.29
N LEU A 4 1.67 1.95 -6.33
CA LEU A 4 1.44 3.30 -5.87
C LEU A 4 1.64 4.27 -7.04
N VAL A 5 0.63 5.09 -7.33
CA VAL A 5 0.76 6.21 -8.25
C VAL A 5 0.88 7.48 -7.42
N SER A 6 1.93 8.26 -7.65
CA SER A 6 2.19 9.47 -6.88
C SER A 6 2.87 10.55 -7.72
N THR A 7 2.83 11.78 -7.23
CA THR A 7 3.60 12.91 -7.74
C THR A 7 4.89 13.08 -6.93
N ASP A 8 5.78 13.96 -7.36
CA ASP A 8 7.03 14.29 -6.64
C ASP A 8 6.80 14.80 -5.20
N LEU A 9 5.65 15.37 -4.94
CA LEU A 9 5.30 15.82 -3.58
C LEU A 9 5.28 14.64 -2.60
N ALA A 10 4.78 13.50 -3.03
CA ALA A 10 4.76 12.29 -2.22
C ALA A 10 6.14 11.64 -2.07
N ALA A 11 7.04 11.83 -3.03
CA ALA A 11 8.40 11.27 -2.97
C ALA A 11 9.22 11.78 -1.77
N ARG A 12 8.90 12.96 -1.23
CA ARG A 12 9.59 13.56 -0.08
C ARG A 12 9.03 13.17 1.30
N GLY A 13 7.91 12.50 1.38
CA GLY A 13 7.22 12.21 2.66
C GLY A 13 6.77 10.77 2.84
N LEU A 14 6.94 9.93 1.84
CA LEU A 14 6.58 8.53 1.94
C LEU A 14 7.76 7.73 2.51
N ASP A 15 7.55 7.21 3.70
CA ASP A 15 8.40 6.20 4.31
C ASP A 15 7.98 4.82 3.77
N ILE A 16 8.36 4.55 2.53
CA ILE A 16 8.14 3.26 1.88
C ILE A 16 9.52 2.65 1.69
N ASP A 17 9.77 1.61 2.46
CA ASP A 17 10.97 0.81 2.31
C ASP A 17 10.77 -0.25 1.21
N LEU A 18 11.87 -0.57 0.52
CA LEU A 18 11.95 -1.69 -0.44
C LEU A 18 10.97 -1.57 -1.63
N VAL A 19 11.06 -0.47 -2.36
CA VAL A 19 10.42 -0.37 -3.68
C VAL A 19 11.27 -1.15 -4.68
N GLU A 20 10.76 -2.26 -5.19
CA GLU A 20 11.46 -3.10 -6.18
C GLU A 20 11.54 -2.43 -7.55
N HIS A 21 10.49 -1.71 -7.95
CA HIS A 21 10.36 -1.09 -9.26
C HIS A 21 9.90 0.35 -9.16
N ILE A 22 10.58 1.25 -9.86
CA ILE A 22 10.16 2.65 -10.06
C ILE A 22 9.84 2.83 -11.53
N ILE A 23 8.67 3.39 -11.82
CA ILE A 23 8.24 3.69 -13.18
C ILE A 23 8.07 5.20 -13.32
N HIS A 24 8.91 5.82 -14.14
CA HIS A 24 8.76 7.21 -14.53
C HIS A 24 7.76 7.29 -15.69
N TYR A 25 6.51 7.60 -15.37
CA TYR A 25 5.49 7.87 -16.39
C TYR A 25 5.79 9.17 -17.14
N HIS A 26 6.32 10.17 -16.41
CA HIS A 26 7.00 11.33 -16.97
C HIS A 26 8.34 11.49 -16.27
N LEU A 27 9.39 11.79 -17.02
CA LEU A 27 10.66 12.13 -16.45
C LEU A 27 10.55 13.41 -15.61
N PRO A 28 11.31 13.52 -14.52
CA PRO A 28 11.41 14.76 -13.77
C PRO A 28 12.20 15.81 -14.57
N VAL A 29 12.01 17.07 -14.22
CA VAL A 29 12.65 18.21 -14.91
C VAL A 29 14.16 18.28 -14.67
N SER A 30 14.68 17.60 -13.63
CA SER A 30 16.11 17.65 -13.28
C SER A 30 16.66 16.28 -12.92
N GLU A 31 17.95 16.10 -13.18
CA GLU A 31 18.73 14.94 -12.78
C GLU A 31 18.62 14.66 -11.27
N GLN A 32 18.70 15.70 -10.44
CA GLN A 32 18.60 15.56 -8.99
C GLN A 32 17.26 14.96 -8.57
N ALA A 33 16.15 15.37 -9.19
CA ALA A 33 14.84 14.80 -8.93
C ALA A 33 14.75 13.33 -9.39
N TYR A 34 15.38 12.99 -10.52
CA TYR A 34 15.51 11.63 -11.01
C TYR A 34 16.25 10.73 -10.00
N ILE A 35 17.41 11.17 -9.52
CA ILE A 35 18.20 10.46 -8.51
C ILE A 35 17.38 10.27 -7.22
N HIS A 36 16.66 11.30 -6.77
CA HIS A 36 15.82 11.21 -5.57
C HIS A 36 14.65 10.24 -5.72
N ARG A 37 14.04 10.15 -6.91
CA ARG A 37 13.01 9.15 -7.19
C ARG A 37 13.61 7.75 -7.17
N ASN A 38 14.71 7.54 -7.88
CA ASN A 38 15.39 6.24 -7.94
C ASN A 38 15.97 5.81 -6.59
N GLY A 39 16.34 6.75 -5.73
CA GLY A 39 16.78 6.47 -4.35
C GLY A 39 15.69 5.89 -3.43
N ARG A 40 14.47 5.62 -3.91
CA ARG A 40 13.45 4.84 -3.21
C ARG A 40 13.60 3.34 -3.47
N THR A 41 14.31 2.93 -4.49
CA THR A 41 14.70 1.54 -4.77
C THR A 41 16.19 1.33 -4.44
N ALA A 42 16.64 0.09 -4.38
CA ALA A 42 18.06 -0.27 -4.18
C ALA A 42 18.72 0.35 -2.93
N ARG A 43 18.04 0.37 -1.79
CA ARG A 43 18.69 0.74 -0.51
C ARG A 43 19.52 -0.43 0.00
N VAL A 44 20.82 -0.12 0.29
CA VAL A 44 21.83 -0.92 1.05
C VAL A 44 21.84 -2.38 0.64
N ASP A 45 21.78 -3.17 -0.03
CA ASP A 45 21.80 -4.59 -0.40
C ASP A 45 20.61 -5.07 -1.27
N ALA A 46 19.75 -4.15 -1.75
CA ALA A 46 18.65 -4.51 -2.63
C ALA A 46 18.91 -4.06 -4.06
N THR A 47 18.71 -4.94 -5.01
CA THR A 47 18.66 -4.60 -6.43
C THR A 47 17.28 -4.04 -6.77
N GLY A 48 17.22 -2.91 -7.46
CA GLY A 48 15.96 -2.32 -7.90
C GLY A 48 16.05 -1.86 -9.34
N ASN A 49 14.91 -1.85 -10.02
CA ASN A 49 14.83 -1.43 -11.43
C ASN A 49 14.10 -0.09 -11.56
N ALA A 50 14.64 0.80 -12.36
CA ALA A 50 13.99 2.03 -12.77
C ALA A 50 13.60 1.93 -14.25
N TYR A 51 12.35 2.22 -14.55
CA TYR A 51 11.81 2.20 -15.91
C TYR A 51 11.39 3.61 -16.30
N VAL A 52 11.64 3.96 -17.54
CA VAL A 52 11.18 5.22 -18.14
C VAL A 52 10.24 4.88 -19.29
N ILE A 53 9.05 5.46 -19.29
CA ILE A 53 8.11 5.35 -20.39
C ILE A 53 8.37 6.55 -21.31
N THR A 54 8.67 6.28 -22.59
CA THR A 54 8.91 7.31 -23.61
C THR A 54 7.95 7.14 -24.78
N ALA A 55 7.58 8.26 -25.40
CA ALA A 55 6.96 8.23 -26.71
C ALA A 55 8.01 7.93 -27.80
N PRO A 56 7.61 7.46 -28.99
CA PRO A 56 8.56 7.11 -30.05
C PRO A 56 9.50 8.25 -30.47
N ASP A 57 9.02 9.49 -30.39
CA ASP A 57 9.77 10.69 -30.79
C ASP A 57 10.35 11.48 -29.61
N GLU A 58 10.29 10.93 -28.40
CA GLU A 58 10.78 11.59 -27.20
C GLU A 58 12.28 11.32 -26.99
N SER A 59 13.07 12.39 -26.97
CA SER A 59 14.49 12.30 -26.65
C SER A 59 14.71 12.27 -25.14
N LEU A 60 15.58 11.37 -24.69
CA LEU A 60 15.97 11.31 -23.30
C LEU A 60 17.08 12.32 -23.00
N PRO A 61 17.07 12.93 -21.81
CA PRO A 61 18.19 13.75 -21.33
C PRO A 61 19.49 12.92 -21.22
N GLU A 62 20.64 13.55 -21.39
CA GLU A 62 21.97 12.91 -21.35
C GLU A 62 22.27 12.19 -20.01
N TRP A 63 21.64 12.62 -18.93
CA TRP A 63 21.81 12.00 -17.61
C TRP A 63 20.97 10.73 -17.41
N VAL A 64 20.15 10.31 -18.40
CA VAL A 64 19.41 9.05 -18.36
C VAL A 64 20.16 8.01 -19.17
N THR A 65 20.75 7.03 -18.49
CA THR A 65 21.37 5.87 -19.15
C THR A 65 20.36 4.75 -19.27
N ILE A 66 20.19 4.20 -20.48
CA ILE A 66 19.32 3.07 -20.77
C ILE A 66 20.18 1.82 -20.96
N GLU A 67 19.95 0.81 -20.14
CA GLU A 67 20.62 -0.50 -20.26
C GLU A 67 19.85 -1.43 -21.22
N GLU A 68 18.52 -1.37 -21.20
CA GLU A 68 17.67 -2.24 -22.00
C GLU A 68 16.39 -1.49 -22.44
N GLN A 69 15.92 -1.78 -23.63
CA GLN A 69 14.70 -1.20 -24.18
C GLN A 69 13.66 -2.27 -24.47
N PHE A 70 12.41 -2.00 -24.05
CA PHE A 70 11.29 -2.91 -24.25
C PHE A 70 10.17 -2.21 -25.02
N THR A 71 9.49 -2.97 -25.85
CA THR A 71 8.21 -2.54 -26.39
C THR A 71 7.09 -2.97 -25.44
N LEU A 72 6.28 -1.99 -24.98
CA LEU A 72 5.16 -2.29 -24.11
C LEU A 72 4.12 -3.14 -24.85
N GLN A 73 3.75 -4.26 -24.22
CA GLN A 73 2.67 -5.12 -24.70
C GLN A 73 1.42 -4.87 -23.85
N PRO A 74 0.21 -4.96 -24.44
CA PRO A 74 -1.01 -4.89 -23.66
C PRO A 74 -0.97 -5.93 -22.54
N GLY A 75 -0.98 -5.44 -21.29
CA GLY A 75 -0.90 -6.30 -20.13
C GLY A 75 -2.24 -6.97 -19.80
N LYS A 76 -2.16 -8.06 -19.05
CA LYS A 76 -3.30 -8.65 -18.35
C LYS A 76 -3.70 -7.71 -17.22
N SER A 77 -4.86 -7.94 -16.58
CA SER A 77 -5.31 -7.16 -15.42
C SER A 77 -4.24 -7.12 -14.32
N LEU A 78 -4.16 -5.99 -13.63
CA LEU A 78 -3.29 -5.84 -12.46
C LEU A 78 -3.57 -6.94 -11.43
N PRO A 79 -2.55 -7.49 -10.76
CA PRO A 79 -2.76 -8.45 -9.69
C PRO A 79 -3.54 -7.79 -8.54
N ALA A 80 -4.51 -8.51 -8.00
CA ALA A 80 -5.26 -8.04 -6.84
C ALA A 80 -4.32 -7.89 -5.63
N ALA A 81 -4.51 -6.83 -4.85
CA ALA A 81 -3.76 -6.63 -3.62
C ALA A 81 -3.98 -7.83 -2.67
N PRO A 82 -2.92 -8.40 -2.07
CA PRO A 82 -3.05 -9.55 -1.18
C PRO A 82 -3.82 -9.23 0.09
N MET A 83 -3.80 -7.97 0.53
CA MET A 83 -4.48 -7.48 1.72
C MET A 83 -5.53 -6.43 1.37
N ALA A 84 -6.64 -6.46 2.12
CA ALA A 84 -7.70 -5.46 2.07
C ALA A 84 -7.77 -4.73 3.43
N THR A 85 -8.17 -3.47 3.43
CA THR A 85 -8.21 -2.66 4.65
C THR A 85 -9.62 -2.54 5.19
N LEU A 86 -9.83 -2.98 6.44
CA LEU A 86 -11.03 -2.72 7.20
C LEU A 86 -10.91 -1.36 7.91
N TYR A 87 -11.95 -0.55 7.80
CA TYR A 87 -12.11 0.71 8.51
C TYR A 87 -13.07 0.51 9.69
N PHE A 88 -12.61 0.84 10.88
CA PHE A 88 -13.38 0.85 12.12
C PHE A 88 -13.68 2.30 12.50
N GLN A 89 -14.94 2.64 12.66
CA GLN A 89 -15.35 3.98 13.12
C GLN A 89 -15.21 4.10 14.64
N ALA A 90 -14.01 3.79 15.15
CA ALA A 90 -13.62 3.93 16.54
C ALA A 90 -12.10 3.87 16.66
N GLY A 91 -11.54 4.61 17.62
CA GLY A 91 -10.11 4.73 17.81
C GLY A 91 -9.70 4.90 19.28
N LYS A 92 -8.65 5.69 19.50
CA LYS A 92 -8.12 5.94 20.85
C LYS A 92 -9.13 6.63 21.76
N LYS A 93 -9.94 7.56 21.23
CA LYS A 93 -10.99 8.26 21.98
C LYS A 93 -12.08 7.30 22.50
N GLU A 94 -12.35 6.25 21.76
CA GLU A 94 -13.26 5.17 22.14
C GLU A 94 -12.56 4.08 22.97
N LYS A 95 -11.31 4.33 23.40
CA LYS A 95 -10.47 3.44 24.23
C LYS A 95 -10.09 2.13 23.53
N LEU A 96 -9.95 2.17 22.20
CA LEU A 96 -9.45 1.04 21.43
C LEU A 96 -7.93 1.10 21.31
N SER A 97 -7.30 -0.04 21.47
CA SER A 97 -5.88 -0.29 21.23
C SER A 97 -5.69 -1.21 20.03
N ARG A 98 -4.46 -1.29 19.53
CA ARG A 98 -4.07 -2.25 18.48
C ARG A 98 -4.38 -3.69 18.89
N GLY A 99 -4.10 -4.07 20.16
CA GLY A 99 -4.39 -5.39 20.70
C GLY A 99 -5.88 -5.72 20.73
N ASP A 100 -6.73 -4.72 21.06
CA ASP A 100 -8.19 -4.90 21.09
C ASP A 100 -8.73 -5.22 19.68
N ILE A 101 -8.25 -4.51 18.66
CA ILE A 101 -8.66 -4.72 17.28
C ILE A 101 -8.17 -6.08 16.77
N MET A 102 -6.89 -6.41 17.03
CA MET A 102 -6.32 -7.69 16.64
C MET A 102 -7.09 -8.86 17.27
N GLY A 103 -7.29 -8.82 18.60
CA GLY A 103 -8.04 -9.86 19.30
C GLY A 103 -9.50 -9.96 18.86
N PHE A 104 -10.14 -8.82 18.56
CA PHE A 104 -11.51 -8.79 18.05
C PHE A 104 -11.62 -9.44 16.66
N ILE A 105 -10.71 -9.11 15.74
CA ILE A 105 -10.69 -9.71 14.40
C ILE A 105 -10.39 -11.21 14.48
N ALA A 106 -9.37 -11.61 15.23
CA ALA A 106 -9.01 -13.01 15.37
C ALA A 106 -10.15 -13.84 15.98
N LYS A 107 -10.75 -13.36 17.07
CA LYS A 107 -11.81 -14.09 17.77
C LYS A 107 -13.11 -14.18 16.98
N ASN A 108 -13.52 -13.09 16.33
CA ASN A 108 -14.86 -13.01 15.71
C ASN A 108 -14.80 -13.08 14.17
N GLY A 109 -13.66 -12.81 13.55
CA GLY A 109 -13.51 -12.78 12.09
C GLY A 109 -13.15 -14.11 11.46
N GLY A 110 -12.84 -15.13 12.27
CA GLY A 110 -12.49 -16.46 11.77
C GLY A 110 -11.17 -16.54 11.02
N ILE A 111 -10.21 -15.66 11.36
CA ILE A 111 -8.85 -15.69 10.82
C ILE A 111 -7.82 -15.70 11.94
N GLU A 112 -6.68 -16.34 11.68
CA GLU A 112 -5.58 -16.38 12.63
C GLU A 112 -4.95 -15.00 12.85
N ALA A 113 -4.49 -14.74 14.08
CA ALA A 113 -3.85 -13.48 14.43
C ALA A 113 -2.63 -13.16 13.55
N GLY A 114 -1.87 -14.18 13.16
CA GLY A 114 -0.71 -14.05 12.26
C GLY A 114 -1.05 -13.68 10.84
N ALA A 115 -2.30 -13.89 10.39
CA ALA A 115 -2.78 -13.47 9.08
C ALA A 115 -3.28 -12.01 9.05
N ILE A 116 -3.42 -11.36 10.23
CA ILE A 116 -3.80 -9.95 10.34
C ILE A 116 -2.54 -9.11 10.10
N GLY A 117 -2.60 -8.25 9.09
CA GLY A 117 -1.50 -7.36 8.76
C GLY A 117 -1.43 -6.12 9.64
N ARG A 118 -0.94 -5.02 9.07
CA ARG A 118 -0.78 -3.75 9.80
C ARG A 118 -2.11 -3.26 10.39
N ILE A 119 -2.07 -2.87 11.67
CA ILE A 119 -3.16 -2.21 12.36
C ILE A 119 -2.70 -0.80 12.75
N ASP A 120 -3.46 0.21 12.38
CA ASP A 120 -3.22 1.62 12.71
C ASP A 120 -4.41 2.18 13.47
N VAL A 121 -4.17 2.69 14.69
CA VAL A 121 -5.21 3.23 15.57
C VAL A 121 -5.04 4.73 15.67
N ARG A 122 -6.02 5.47 15.16
CA ARG A 122 -6.10 6.93 15.21
C ARG A 122 -7.07 7.37 16.31
N ASP A 123 -7.27 8.66 16.46
CA ASP A 123 -8.10 9.19 17.55
C ASP A 123 -9.56 8.70 17.46
N HIS A 124 -10.18 8.77 16.28
CA HIS A 124 -11.59 8.48 16.07
C HIS A 124 -11.85 7.28 15.12
N TYR A 125 -10.81 6.69 14.55
CA TYR A 125 -10.95 5.53 13.68
C TYR A 125 -9.73 4.63 13.77
N SER A 126 -9.89 3.43 13.25
CA SER A 126 -8.77 2.50 13.13
C SER A 126 -8.82 1.77 11.79
N LEU A 127 -7.67 1.36 11.33
CA LEU A 127 -7.48 0.60 10.10
C LEU A 127 -6.84 -0.74 10.45
N ALA A 128 -7.30 -1.80 9.80
CA ALA A 128 -6.68 -3.11 9.97
C ALA A 128 -6.62 -3.84 8.61
N ALA A 129 -5.46 -4.34 8.26
CA ALA A 129 -5.27 -5.13 7.04
C ALA A 129 -5.62 -6.60 7.30
N VAL A 130 -6.43 -7.17 6.40
CA VAL A 130 -6.82 -8.59 6.42
C VAL A 130 -6.66 -9.20 5.03
N PRO A 131 -6.48 -10.53 4.91
CA PRO A 131 -6.35 -11.16 3.60
C PRO A 131 -7.52 -10.85 2.66
N SER A 132 -7.24 -10.33 1.46
CA SER A 132 -8.26 -9.91 0.50
C SER A 132 -9.24 -11.03 0.15
N ARG A 133 -8.75 -12.27 0.09
CA ARG A 133 -9.59 -13.44 -0.21
C ARG A 133 -10.65 -13.71 0.85
N GLN A 134 -10.40 -13.30 2.09
CA GLN A 134 -11.28 -13.58 3.24
C GLN A 134 -12.08 -12.34 3.68
N VAL A 135 -11.79 -11.15 3.16
CA VAL A 135 -12.33 -9.87 3.66
C VAL A 135 -13.86 -9.83 3.71
N LYS A 136 -14.55 -10.38 2.71
CA LYS A 136 -16.03 -10.42 2.68
C LYS A 136 -16.61 -11.25 3.83
N ASN A 137 -16.02 -12.41 4.08
CA ASN A 137 -16.43 -13.30 5.16
C ASN A 137 -16.12 -12.69 6.53
N VAL A 138 -14.89 -12.19 6.71
CA VAL A 138 -14.45 -11.49 7.92
C VAL A 138 -15.40 -10.34 8.24
N LEU A 139 -15.69 -9.47 7.26
CA LEU A 139 -16.58 -8.33 7.47
C LEU A 139 -17.98 -8.76 7.89
N LYS A 140 -18.54 -9.81 7.26
CA LYS A 140 -19.85 -10.37 7.62
C LYS A 140 -19.89 -10.87 9.07
N LEU A 141 -18.84 -11.53 9.51
CA LEU A 141 -18.73 -12.07 10.88
C LEU A 141 -18.52 -10.97 11.93
N LEU A 142 -17.79 -9.90 11.59
CA LEU A 142 -17.51 -8.80 12.51
C LEU A 142 -18.69 -7.85 12.71
N GLN A 143 -19.57 -7.67 11.72
CA GLN A 143 -20.68 -6.71 11.78
C GLN A 143 -21.62 -6.87 12.98
N PRO A 144 -22.05 -8.10 13.38
CA PRO A 144 -22.91 -8.29 14.53
C PRO A 144 -22.17 -8.21 15.87
N ALA A 145 -20.84 -8.35 15.86
CA ALA A 145 -20.03 -8.48 17.06
C ALA A 145 -19.78 -7.11 17.73
N LYS A 146 -19.53 -7.16 19.06
CA LYS A 146 -19.20 -5.99 19.86
C LYS A 146 -17.73 -6.00 20.23
N ILE A 147 -17.03 -4.88 20.06
CA ILE A 147 -15.69 -4.69 20.58
C ILE A 147 -15.77 -3.93 21.90
N LYS A 148 -15.21 -4.49 22.98
CA LYS A 148 -15.33 -3.93 24.34
C LYS A 148 -16.77 -3.55 24.75
N GLY A 149 -17.74 -4.41 24.39
CA GLY A 149 -19.16 -4.17 24.70
C GLY A 149 -19.86 -3.15 23.80
N LYS A 150 -19.15 -2.47 22.93
CA LYS A 150 -19.70 -1.43 22.03
C LYS A 150 -19.84 -1.96 20.60
N LYS A 151 -20.94 -1.57 19.94
CA LYS A 151 -21.11 -1.83 18.52
C LYS A 151 -20.34 -0.76 17.73
N VAL A 152 -19.39 -1.18 16.92
CA VAL A 152 -18.56 -0.31 16.09
C VAL A 152 -18.93 -0.57 14.62
N ARG A 153 -19.11 0.49 13.85
CA ARG A 153 -19.32 0.36 12.41
C ARG A 153 -18.00 -0.02 11.74
N ILE A 154 -18.04 -1.11 10.98
CA ILE A 154 -16.89 -1.64 10.26
C ILE A 154 -17.23 -1.70 8.78
N THR A 155 -16.36 -1.17 7.93
CA THR A 155 -16.53 -1.15 6.49
C THR A 155 -15.22 -1.53 5.77
N LEU A 156 -15.33 -2.00 4.53
CA LEU A 156 -14.20 -2.15 3.65
C LEU A 156 -13.79 -0.76 3.13
N LEU A 157 -12.53 -0.40 3.31
CA LEU A 157 -11.96 0.79 2.70
C LEU A 157 -11.70 0.49 1.22
N LYS A 158 -12.31 1.28 0.35
CA LYS A 158 -12.11 1.21 -1.11
C LYS A 158 -11.02 2.17 -1.54
#